data_b1a40aed2648d3553f83855cc12b2075
#
_entry.id   b1a40aed2648d3553f83855cc12b2075
#
_cell.length_a   1.000
_cell.length_b   1.000
_cell.length_c   1.000
_cell.angle_alpha   90.00
_cell.angle_beta   90.00
_cell.angle_gamma   90.00
#
_symmetry.space_group_name_H-M   'P 1'
#
loop_
_entity.id
_entity.type
_entity.pdbx_description
1 polymer ?
#
loop_
_entity_poly.entity_id
_entity_poly.type
_entity_poly.pdbx_seq_one_letter_code
_entity_poly.pdbx_strand_id
1 'polypeptide(L)'
;MARRKKRDYYEEDEEFLGLNPETKKAIFIILIFTLAILSVLSIFDMTGAFGRMLNFALSYVFGLGVWLFIVILLWLGYLLIRSGIYGVRIATYIGLFLILLSFSGILHYFVRNFTFSEISKTGSGGGALGYLISNPAINILGVWGTLVILLAILFIGVFLSFITS
;
A
#
# COMPACT_ATOMS: atom_id res chain seq x y z
N MET A 1 40.16 -1.48 31.11
CA MET A 1 40.27 -1.98 29.71
C MET A 1 39.02 -2.70 29.19
N ALA A 2 37.80 -2.37 29.64
CA ALA A 2 36.57 -3.12 29.31
C ALA A 2 35.48 -2.31 28.53
N ARG A 3 35.83 -1.11 28.02
CA ARG A 3 34.82 -0.22 27.39
C ARG A 3 34.89 -0.16 25.86
N ARG A 4 35.85 -0.85 25.23
CA ARG A 4 36.03 -0.81 23.76
C ARG A 4 35.32 -1.94 22.98
N LYS A 5 34.91 -3.01 23.66
CA LYS A 5 34.38 -4.25 23.03
C LYS A 5 32.86 -4.23 22.79
N LYS A 6 32.14 -3.16 23.22
CA LYS A 6 30.67 -3.07 23.09
C LYS A 6 30.19 -2.24 21.89
N ARG A 7 31.10 -1.57 21.18
CA ARG A 7 30.78 -0.71 20.03
C ARG A 7 30.83 -1.46 18.70
N ASP A 8 31.61 -2.52 18.62
CA ASP A 8 31.83 -3.29 17.38
C ASP A 8 30.74 -4.34 17.10
N TYR A 9 29.82 -4.58 18.05
CA TYR A 9 28.78 -5.61 17.94
C TYR A 9 27.47 -5.11 17.30
N TYR A 10 27.34 -3.81 17.04
CA TYR A 10 26.13 -3.21 16.45
C TYR A 10 26.33 -2.77 14.98
N GLU A 11 27.51 -2.95 14.41
CA GLU A 11 27.82 -2.57 13.03
C GLU A 11 27.80 -3.74 12.03
N GLU A 12 27.66 -5.00 12.49
CA GLU A 12 27.76 -6.18 11.61
C GLU A 12 26.47 -6.67 10.95
N ASP A 13 25.28 -6.13 11.30
CA ASP A 13 24.01 -6.69 10.83
C ASP A 13 23.39 -5.99 9.61
N GLU A 14 24.04 -5.06 8.92
CA GLU A 14 23.42 -4.33 7.80
C GLU A 14 24.20 -4.31 6.46
N GLU A 15 25.09 -5.22 6.22
CA GLU A 15 25.72 -5.30 4.89
C GLU A 15 25.01 -6.22 3.90
N PHE A 16 23.70 -6.08 3.75
CA PHE A 16 23.04 -6.60 2.56
C PHE A 16 23.45 -5.72 1.37
N LEU A 17 24.39 -6.21 0.55
CA LEU A 17 24.97 -5.58 -0.65
C LEU A 17 26.05 -4.51 -0.43
N GLY A 18 26.57 -4.27 0.77
CA GLY A 18 27.65 -3.27 0.97
C GLY A 18 27.30 -1.84 0.53
N LEU A 19 26.00 -1.51 0.35
CA LEU A 19 25.54 -0.22 -0.13
C LEU A 19 25.29 0.74 1.03
N ASN A 20 25.73 1.98 0.87
CA ASN A 20 25.44 3.06 1.80
C ASN A 20 23.90 3.20 1.99
N PRO A 21 23.39 3.48 3.22
CA PRO A 21 21.98 3.70 3.49
C PRO A 21 21.30 4.70 2.57
N GLU A 22 21.99 5.76 2.18
CA GLU A 22 21.49 6.76 1.22
C GLU A 22 21.27 6.16 -0.17
N THR A 23 22.17 5.29 -0.62
CA THR A 23 22.04 4.60 -1.92
C THR A 23 20.89 3.61 -1.90
N LYS A 24 20.71 2.85 -0.83
CA LYS A 24 19.56 1.93 -0.64
C LYS A 24 18.25 2.71 -0.73
N LYS A 25 18.17 3.84 -0.04
CA LYS A 25 17.01 4.74 -0.07
C LYS A 25 16.74 5.29 -1.47
N ALA A 26 17.76 5.77 -2.17
CA ALA A 26 17.62 6.28 -3.53
C ALA A 26 17.10 5.22 -4.50
N ILE A 27 17.63 4.00 -4.44
CA ILE A 27 17.15 2.86 -5.24
C ILE A 27 15.67 2.59 -4.93
N PHE A 28 15.29 2.56 -3.65
CA PHE A 28 13.91 2.30 -3.25
C PHE A 28 12.93 3.37 -3.75
N ILE A 29 13.33 4.64 -3.70
CA ILE A 29 12.56 5.76 -4.27
C ILE A 29 12.35 5.56 -5.78
N ILE A 30 13.42 5.24 -6.52
CA ILE A 30 13.34 5.00 -7.96
C ILE A 30 12.39 3.84 -8.26
N LEU A 31 12.47 2.73 -7.51
CA LEU A 31 11.59 1.58 -7.69
C LEU A 31 10.12 1.94 -7.44
N ILE A 32 9.80 2.72 -6.40
CA ILE A 32 8.44 3.16 -6.11
C ILE A 32 7.88 4.03 -7.25
N PHE A 33 8.62 5.02 -7.72
CA PHE A 33 8.18 5.86 -8.83
C PHE A 33 8.04 5.05 -10.13
N THR A 34 8.98 4.16 -10.41
CA THR A 34 8.91 3.28 -11.57
C THR A 34 7.65 2.41 -11.50
N LEU A 35 7.36 1.82 -10.34
CA LEU A 35 6.14 1.02 -10.15
C LEU A 35 4.87 1.87 -10.33
N ALA A 36 4.84 3.09 -9.80
CA ALA A 36 3.71 4.00 -9.97
C ALA A 36 3.48 4.35 -11.45
N ILE A 37 4.55 4.71 -12.17
CA ILE A 37 4.48 5.03 -13.61
C ILE A 37 4.04 3.81 -14.42
N LEU A 38 4.63 2.64 -14.18
CA LEU A 38 4.24 1.40 -14.85
C LEU A 38 2.78 1.03 -14.58
N SER A 39 2.29 1.27 -13.36
CA SER A 39 0.88 1.06 -13.01
C SER A 39 -0.05 1.97 -13.80
N VAL A 40 0.30 3.25 -13.95
CA VAL A 40 -0.46 4.19 -14.79
C VAL A 40 -0.46 3.74 -16.25
N LEU A 41 0.71 3.50 -16.83
CA LEU A 41 0.85 3.06 -18.22
C LEU A 41 0.13 1.73 -18.50
N SER A 42 0.09 0.86 -17.50
CA SER A 42 -0.60 -0.44 -17.55
C SER A 42 -2.12 -0.27 -17.65
N ILE A 43 -2.71 0.69 -16.93
CA ILE A 43 -4.14 1.00 -17.02
C ILE A 43 -4.53 1.50 -18.41
N PHE A 44 -3.64 2.27 -19.07
CA PHE A 44 -3.83 2.77 -20.43
C PHE A 44 -3.39 1.79 -21.55
N ASP A 45 -3.06 0.54 -21.19
CA ASP A 45 -2.57 -0.51 -22.12
C ASP A 45 -1.34 -0.10 -22.96
N MET A 46 -0.48 0.78 -22.42
CA MET A 46 0.70 1.31 -23.11
C MET A 46 1.98 0.48 -22.92
N THR A 47 1.96 -0.58 -22.13
CA THR A 47 3.16 -1.38 -21.75
C THR A 47 3.14 -2.81 -22.26
N GLY A 48 2.36 -3.09 -23.30
CA GLY A 48 2.34 -4.38 -23.99
C GLY A 48 1.93 -5.56 -23.09
N ALA A 49 2.54 -6.73 -23.27
CA ALA A 49 2.17 -7.95 -22.53
C ALA A 49 2.40 -7.83 -21.01
N PHE A 50 3.50 -7.21 -20.61
CA PHE A 50 3.81 -6.97 -19.20
C PHE A 50 2.77 -6.06 -18.54
N GLY A 51 2.37 -5.00 -19.23
CA GLY A 51 1.35 -4.09 -18.71
C GLY A 51 -0.01 -4.75 -18.53
N ARG A 52 -0.43 -5.58 -19.48
CA ARG A 52 -1.68 -6.35 -19.32
C ARG A 52 -1.65 -7.27 -18.11
N MET A 53 -0.52 -7.95 -17.87
CA MET A 53 -0.35 -8.79 -16.69
C MET A 53 -0.37 -7.97 -15.40
N LEU A 54 0.32 -6.83 -15.38
CA LEU A 54 0.35 -5.93 -14.24
C LEU A 54 -1.05 -5.33 -13.95
N ASN A 55 -1.75 -4.87 -15.00
CA ASN A 55 -3.12 -4.36 -14.88
C ASN A 55 -4.07 -5.42 -14.35
N PHE A 56 -3.97 -6.64 -14.87
CA PHE A 56 -4.77 -7.77 -14.36
C PHE A 56 -4.49 -8.02 -12.86
N ALA A 57 -3.22 -8.07 -12.46
CA ALA A 57 -2.85 -8.29 -11.07
C ALA A 57 -3.35 -7.17 -10.14
N LEU A 58 -3.15 -5.90 -10.55
CA LEU A 58 -3.60 -4.74 -9.78
C LEU A 58 -5.12 -4.67 -9.68
N SER A 59 -5.82 -4.89 -10.80
CA SER A 59 -7.29 -4.90 -10.83
C SER A 59 -7.86 -6.07 -10.04
N TYR A 60 -7.22 -7.24 -10.09
CA TYR A 60 -7.60 -8.39 -9.27
C TYR A 60 -7.51 -8.08 -7.78
N VAL A 61 -6.40 -7.49 -7.34
CA VAL A 61 -6.13 -7.22 -5.91
C VAL A 61 -6.95 -6.04 -5.41
N PHE A 62 -6.91 -4.90 -6.10
CA PHE A 62 -7.43 -3.62 -5.63
C PHE A 62 -8.73 -3.19 -6.33
N GLY A 63 -9.08 -3.78 -7.45
CA GLY A 63 -10.22 -3.35 -8.26
C GLY A 63 -10.09 -1.88 -8.66
N LEU A 64 -11.14 -1.10 -8.43
CA LEU A 64 -11.14 0.36 -8.62
C LEU A 64 -10.17 1.09 -7.65
N GLY A 65 -9.78 0.44 -6.56
CA GLY A 65 -8.78 0.95 -5.61
C GLY A 65 -7.37 1.08 -6.19
N VAL A 66 -7.12 0.60 -7.41
CA VAL A 66 -5.82 0.80 -8.12
C VAL A 66 -5.46 2.27 -8.22
N TRP A 67 -6.43 3.16 -8.46
CA TRP A 67 -6.18 4.60 -8.52
C TRP A 67 -5.65 5.16 -7.19
N LEU A 68 -6.24 4.73 -6.07
CA LEU A 68 -5.74 5.11 -4.75
C LEU A 68 -4.36 4.50 -4.47
N PHE A 69 -4.13 3.26 -4.88
CA PHE A 69 -2.82 2.60 -4.75
C PHE A 69 -1.72 3.41 -5.45
N ILE A 70 -1.96 3.90 -6.67
CA ILE A 70 -1.01 4.75 -7.40
C ILE A 70 -0.76 6.05 -6.65
N VAL A 71 -1.80 6.70 -6.15
CA VAL A 71 -1.66 7.94 -5.34
C VAL A 71 -0.84 7.68 -4.08
N ILE A 72 -1.06 6.56 -3.40
CA ILE A 72 -0.28 6.16 -2.22
C ILE A 72 1.20 5.93 -2.58
N LEU A 73 1.50 5.28 -3.71
CA LEU A 73 2.88 5.10 -4.16
C LEU A 73 3.59 6.43 -4.42
N LEU A 74 2.92 7.35 -5.13
CA LEU A 74 3.45 8.69 -5.40
C LEU A 74 3.67 9.48 -4.11
N TRP A 75 2.72 9.43 -3.18
CA TRP A 75 2.83 10.08 -1.88
C TRP A 75 3.95 9.50 -1.04
N LEU A 76 4.09 8.18 -1.00
CA LEU A 76 5.18 7.50 -0.30
C LEU A 76 6.55 7.86 -0.90
N GLY A 77 6.66 7.87 -2.24
CA GLY A 77 7.88 8.33 -2.92
C GLY A 77 8.25 9.77 -2.55
N TYR A 78 7.27 10.66 -2.53
CA TYR A 78 7.46 12.05 -2.10
C TYR A 78 7.92 12.14 -0.64
N LEU A 79 7.29 11.42 0.28
CA LEU A 79 7.67 11.40 1.69
C LEU A 79 9.09 10.87 1.89
N LEU A 80 9.49 9.84 1.14
CA LEU A 80 10.84 9.30 1.18
C LEU A 80 11.89 10.31 0.70
N ILE A 81 11.59 11.11 -0.33
CA ILE A 81 12.48 12.20 -0.77
C ILE A 81 12.64 13.22 0.36
N ARG A 82 11.53 13.61 0.98
CA ARG A 82 11.52 14.66 2.01
C ARG A 82 12.11 14.23 3.36
N SER A 83 12.03 12.96 3.72
CA SER A 83 12.37 12.46 5.06
C SER A 83 13.87 12.48 5.41
N GLY A 84 14.75 12.99 4.54
CA GLY A 84 16.18 13.04 4.82
C GLY A 84 16.78 11.68 5.19
N ILE A 85 17.81 11.65 6.05
CA ILE A 85 18.53 10.44 6.47
C ILE A 85 17.68 9.57 7.41
N TYR A 86 16.76 10.16 8.18
CA TYR A 86 15.97 9.46 9.20
C TYR A 86 14.85 8.58 8.66
N GLY A 87 14.57 8.65 7.34
CA GLY A 87 13.50 7.86 6.72
C GLY A 87 12.08 8.29 7.14
N VAL A 88 11.10 7.59 6.62
CA VAL A 88 9.68 7.78 6.98
C VAL A 88 9.37 6.92 8.22
N ARG A 89 8.59 7.46 9.15
CA ARG A 89 8.20 6.72 10.37
C ARG A 89 7.34 5.50 10.02
N ILE A 90 7.51 4.42 10.77
CA ILE A 90 6.71 3.18 10.60
C ILE A 90 5.21 3.47 10.69
N ALA A 91 4.79 4.39 11.55
CA ALA A 91 3.39 4.79 11.69
C ALA A 91 2.79 5.30 10.37
N THR A 92 3.57 6.01 9.56
CA THR A 92 3.13 6.50 8.24
C THR A 92 2.86 5.33 7.26
N TYR A 93 3.75 4.33 7.23
CA TYR A 93 3.52 3.13 6.39
C TYR A 93 2.26 2.38 6.82
N ILE A 94 2.08 2.21 8.13
CA ILE A 94 0.87 1.59 8.69
C ILE A 94 -0.36 2.43 8.31
N GLY A 95 -0.29 3.74 8.42
CA GLY A 95 -1.37 4.65 8.04
C GLY A 95 -1.77 4.52 6.58
N LEU A 96 -0.81 4.54 5.65
CA LEU A 96 -1.05 4.35 4.22
C LEU A 96 -1.65 2.98 3.91
N PHE A 97 -1.17 1.94 4.58
CA PHE A 97 -1.72 0.59 4.44
C PHE A 97 -3.18 0.51 4.93
N LEU A 98 -3.50 1.11 6.07
CA LEU A 98 -4.87 1.17 6.59
C LEU A 98 -5.81 1.96 5.66
N ILE A 99 -5.33 3.06 5.07
CA ILE A 99 -6.09 3.82 4.06
C ILE A 99 -6.44 2.91 2.88
N LEU A 100 -5.45 2.18 2.35
CA LEU A 100 -5.66 1.29 1.21
C LEU A 100 -6.65 0.17 1.53
N LEU A 101 -6.51 -0.46 2.71
CA LEU A 101 -7.39 -1.53 3.17
C LEU A 101 -8.83 -1.05 3.33
N SER A 102 -9.03 0.03 4.09
CA SER A 102 -10.36 0.55 4.39
C SER A 102 -11.05 1.09 3.14
N PHE A 103 -10.32 1.78 2.27
CA PHE A 103 -10.87 2.28 1.00
C PHE A 103 -11.30 1.15 0.07
N SER A 104 -10.46 0.10 -0.09
CA SER A 104 -10.85 -1.09 -0.86
C SER A 104 -12.08 -1.77 -0.27
N GLY A 105 -12.15 -1.88 1.07
CA GLY A 105 -13.33 -2.40 1.78
C GLY A 105 -14.59 -1.57 1.51
N ILE A 106 -14.48 -0.24 1.53
CA ILE A 106 -15.59 0.68 1.23
C ILE A 106 -16.05 0.53 -0.23
N LEU A 107 -15.11 0.47 -1.18
CA LEU A 107 -15.46 0.24 -2.58
C LEU A 107 -16.21 -1.08 -2.78
N HIS A 108 -15.78 -2.14 -2.08
CA HIS A 108 -16.47 -3.43 -2.15
C HIS A 108 -17.86 -3.39 -1.49
N TYR A 109 -18.02 -2.65 -0.42
CA TYR A 109 -19.32 -2.46 0.24
C TYR A 109 -20.41 -2.01 -0.73
N PHE A 110 -20.10 -1.17 -1.70
CA PHE A 110 -21.08 -0.71 -2.71
C PHE A 110 -21.41 -1.78 -3.77
N VAL A 111 -20.52 -2.77 -3.95
CA VAL A 111 -20.70 -3.88 -4.92
C VAL A 111 -20.86 -5.24 -4.22
N ARG A 112 -21.35 -5.25 -2.99
CA ARG A 112 -21.48 -6.44 -2.14
C ARG A 112 -22.28 -7.60 -2.72
N ASN A 113 -23.09 -7.37 -3.73
CA ASN A 113 -23.91 -8.40 -4.38
C ASN A 113 -23.13 -9.26 -5.37
N PHE A 114 -21.88 -8.89 -5.69
CA PHE A 114 -21.02 -9.67 -6.57
C PHE A 114 -20.32 -10.79 -5.82
N THR A 115 -20.28 -11.95 -6.47
CA THR A 115 -19.53 -13.12 -5.97
C THR A 115 -18.03 -12.89 -6.14
N PHE A 116 -17.20 -13.56 -5.33
CA PHE A 116 -15.73 -13.48 -5.48
C PHE A 116 -15.26 -13.80 -6.90
N SER A 117 -15.88 -14.78 -7.57
CA SER A 117 -15.56 -15.15 -8.94
C SER A 117 -15.84 -14.05 -9.96
N GLU A 118 -16.87 -13.23 -9.75
CA GLU A 118 -17.19 -12.10 -10.62
C GLU A 118 -16.22 -10.94 -10.38
N ILE A 119 -15.93 -10.65 -9.12
CA ILE A 119 -14.97 -9.62 -8.73
C ILE A 119 -13.58 -9.91 -9.29
N SER A 120 -13.14 -11.18 -9.21
CA SER A 120 -11.82 -11.59 -9.70
C SER A 120 -11.68 -11.47 -11.22
N LYS A 121 -12.78 -11.57 -11.96
CA LYS A 121 -12.77 -11.45 -13.43
C LYS A 121 -12.93 -10.01 -13.91
N THR A 122 -13.73 -9.22 -13.21
CA THR A 122 -14.10 -7.87 -13.65
C THR A 122 -13.29 -6.77 -12.99
N GLY A 123 -12.57 -7.07 -11.89
CA GLY A 123 -11.89 -6.06 -11.07
C GLY A 123 -12.85 -5.06 -10.43
N SER A 124 -14.12 -5.44 -10.23
CA SER A 124 -15.16 -4.54 -9.71
C SER A 124 -14.97 -4.24 -8.22
N GLY A 125 -15.41 -3.06 -7.78
CA GLY A 125 -15.33 -2.65 -6.38
C GLY A 125 -13.91 -2.54 -5.87
N GLY A 126 -13.65 -3.06 -4.68
CA GLY A 126 -12.34 -3.04 -4.04
C GLY A 126 -11.45 -4.25 -4.35
N GLY A 127 -11.77 -5.04 -5.38
CA GLY A 127 -11.03 -6.25 -5.75
C GLY A 127 -11.08 -7.33 -4.66
N ALA A 128 -10.13 -8.28 -4.75
CA ALA A 128 -10.01 -9.36 -3.78
C ALA A 128 -9.76 -8.84 -2.36
N LEU A 129 -8.99 -7.78 -2.22
CA LEU A 129 -8.66 -7.17 -0.94
C LEU A 129 -9.92 -6.57 -0.28
N GLY A 130 -10.72 -5.83 -1.05
CA GLY A 130 -11.98 -5.29 -0.57
C GLY A 130 -12.97 -6.38 -0.15
N TYR A 131 -13.05 -7.46 -0.93
CA TYR A 131 -13.89 -8.63 -0.61
C TYR A 131 -13.47 -9.29 0.71
N LEU A 132 -12.17 -9.57 0.87
CA LEU A 132 -11.64 -10.23 2.07
C LEU A 132 -11.89 -9.45 3.36
N ILE A 133 -11.93 -8.12 3.27
CA ILE A 133 -12.16 -7.25 4.43
C ILE A 133 -13.66 -7.04 4.66
N SER A 134 -14.39 -6.68 3.62
CA SER A 134 -15.79 -6.27 3.74
C SER A 134 -16.73 -7.44 3.99
N ASN A 135 -16.52 -8.58 3.32
CA ASN A 135 -17.45 -9.72 3.41
C ASN A 135 -17.54 -10.32 4.83
N PRO A 136 -16.44 -10.68 5.53
CA PRO A 136 -16.52 -11.15 6.90
C PRO A 136 -17.01 -10.05 7.87
N ALA A 137 -16.64 -8.80 7.62
CA ALA A 137 -17.11 -7.68 8.43
C ALA A 137 -18.64 -7.51 8.35
N ILE A 138 -19.22 -7.61 7.16
CA ILE A 138 -20.67 -7.55 6.97
C ILE A 138 -21.38 -8.69 7.68
N ASN A 139 -20.81 -9.91 7.66
CA ASN A 139 -21.39 -11.06 8.31
C ASN A 139 -21.38 -10.95 9.85
N ILE A 140 -20.40 -10.28 10.44
CA ILE A 140 -20.25 -10.15 11.89
C ILE A 140 -20.97 -8.89 12.41
N LEU A 141 -20.82 -7.76 11.74
CA LEU A 141 -21.22 -6.43 12.22
C LEU A 141 -22.48 -5.90 11.51
N GLY A 142 -22.92 -6.63 10.49
CA GLY A 142 -23.97 -6.16 9.60
C GLY A 142 -23.48 -5.05 8.66
N VAL A 143 -24.39 -4.62 7.77
CA VAL A 143 -24.08 -3.67 6.71
C VAL A 143 -23.65 -2.31 7.26
N TRP A 144 -24.41 -1.74 8.18
CA TRP A 144 -24.15 -0.41 8.75
C TRP A 144 -22.94 -0.40 9.68
N GLY A 145 -22.77 -1.46 10.51
CA GLY A 145 -21.62 -1.60 11.40
C GLY A 145 -20.30 -1.67 10.63
N THR A 146 -20.29 -2.39 9.52
CA THR A 146 -19.10 -2.48 8.64
C THR A 146 -18.72 -1.13 8.07
N LEU A 147 -19.69 -0.35 7.59
CA LEU A 147 -19.41 0.98 7.04
C LEU A 147 -18.77 1.90 8.09
N VAL A 148 -19.35 1.93 9.29
CA VAL A 148 -18.83 2.76 10.40
C VAL A 148 -17.40 2.37 10.76
N ILE A 149 -17.11 1.08 10.86
CA ILE A 149 -15.76 0.59 11.21
C ILE A 149 -14.75 0.89 10.09
N LEU A 150 -15.11 0.67 8.83
CA LEU A 150 -14.23 0.98 7.71
C LEU A 150 -13.92 2.47 7.62
N LEU A 151 -14.90 3.35 7.88
CA LEU A 151 -14.67 4.79 7.98
C LEU A 151 -13.77 5.15 9.16
N ALA A 152 -13.96 4.53 10.31
CA ALA A 152 -13.10 4.76 11.47
C ALA A 152 -11.64 4.35 11.18
N ILE A 153 -11.41 3.19 10.55
CA ILE A 153 -10.07 2.74 10.15
C ILE A 153 -9.47 3.69 9.11
N LEU A 154 -10.26 4.18 8.17
CA LEU A 154 -9.82 5.16 7.18
C LEU A 154 -9.32 6.44 7.86
N PHE A 155 -10.08 7.00 8.80
CA PHE A 155 -9.68 8.19 9.56
C PHE A 155 -8.44 7.95 10.39
N ILE A 156 -8.32 6.80 11.07
CA ILE A 156 -7.11 6.42 11.80
C ILE A 156 -5.91 6.36 10.85
N GLY A 157 -6.07 5.75 9.67
CA GLY A 157 -5.02 5.68 8.66
C GLY A 157 -4.56 7.06 8.19
N VAL A 158 -5.51 7.96 7.92
CA VAL A 158 -5.21 9.36 7.55
C VAL A 158 -4.46 10.07 8.68
N PHE A 159 -4.92 9.96 9.92
CA PHE A 159 -4.26 10.55 11.09
C PHE A 159 -2.81 10.04 11.23
N LEU A 160 -2.59 8.74 11.15
CA LEU A 160 -1.26 8.14 11.24
C LEU A 160 -0.35 8.58 10.09
N SER A 161 -0.90 8.74 8.89
CA SER A 161 -0.11 9.12 7.71
C SER A 161 0.31 10.58 7.72
N PHE A 162 -0.57 11.51 8.16
CA PHE A 162 -0.33 12.94 8.03
C PHE A 162 0.23 13.59 9.31
N ILE A 163 -0.13 13.11 10.51
CA ILE A 163 0.31 13.74 11.75
C ILE A 163 1.69 13.24 12.19
N THR A 164 2.08 12.05 11.74
CA THR A 164 3.38 11.45 12.10
C THR A 164 4.46 11.62 11.03
N SER A 165 4.15 12.20 9.87
CA SER A 165 5.10 12.39 8.76
C SER A 165 5.96 13.67 8.91
#